data_cad4647f257787d9b0b3ffc8be39dd0b
#
_entry.id   cad4647f257787d9b0b3ffc8be39dd0b
#
_cell.length_a   1.000
_cell.length_b   1.000
_cell.length_c   1.000
_cell.angle_alpha   90.00
_cell.angle_beta   90.00
_cell.angle_gamma   90.00
#
_symmetry.space_group_name_H-M   'P 1'
#
loop_
_entity.id
_entity.type
_entity.pdbx_description
1 polymer ?
#
loop_
_entity_poly.entity_id
_entity_poly.type
_entity_poly.pdbx_seq_one_letter_code
_entity_poly.pdbx_strand_id
1 'polypeptide(L)'
;MALGSDMGSRYSLRPEFYGGTRHIQEVWSMAEELGRQVFGAEFCSVAPLSGHVALMMALYASVPRGGKIACVDPGFAGYPGLDVDKIPQVLGYSVIKLPEKEMCIDVEEAVEMVSREKPHAVVLGASLILYPMPVQELAEMVHGYGGVVVYDASHVLGLVAGGVFQQPLKEGADIMLGSTHKSFFGPQGGIILTNDTRLAEKIEENTFHKFVDNIHFNRVAALAVALDEMRKHGKMYATRVVENAKTLAESLEKAGLKPFRNRLGYTFSHQVYLPYQVEEAAHVCNILEKNHIIADIGVRFGTCEVTRRGMGSKQMGQIAKLIALALDGADVKKDAVTLANRFKSIKYT
;
A
#
# COMPACT_ATOMS: atom_id res chain seq x y z
N MET A 1 17.75 -13.94 -6.06
CA MET A 1 18.07 -15.32 -5.68
C MET A 1 16.91 -16.04 -5.00
N ALA A 2 16.34 -15.54 -3.91
CA ALA A 2 15.27 -16.24 -3.17
C ALA A 2 14.04 -16.63 -4.02
N LEU A 3 13.53 -15.72 -4.87
CA LEU A 3 12.39 -16.02 -5.75
C LEU A 3 12.63 -17.16 -6.75
N GLY A 4 13.88 -17.36 -7.18
CA GLY A 4 14.26 -18.43 -8.11
C GLY A 4 14.76 -19.72 -7.42
N SER A 5 14.58 -19.83 -6.10
CA SER A 5 14.97 -21.01 -5.34
C SER A 5 13.97 -22.17 -5.50
N ASP A 6 14.40 -23.40 -5.18
CA ASP A 6 13.56 -24.60 -5.17
C ASP A 6 12.45 -24.57 -4.11
N MET A 7 12.48 -23.62 -3.18
CA MET A 7 11.39 -23.37 -2.23
C MET A 7 10.06 -23.08 -2.93
N GLY A 8 10.08 -22.62 -4.19
CA GLY A 8 8.88 -22.42 -5.01
C GLY A 8 8.11 -23.68 -5.36
N SER A 9 8.77 -24.85 -5.29
CA SER A 9 8.16 -26.17 -5.51
C SER A 9 7.89 -26.95 -4.22
N ARG A 10 8.09 -26.33 -3.05
CA ARG A 10 7.87 -26.97 -1.75
C ARG A 10 6.48 -26.63 -1.21
N TYR A 11 5.92 -27.59 -0.49
CA TYR A 11 4.62 -27.47 0.15
C TYR A 11 4.76 -27.73 1.65
N SER A 12 4.17 -26.90 2.47
CA SER A 12 4.15 -27.08 3.92
C SER A 12 2.93 -26.39 4.52
N LEU A 13 2.36 -27.01 5.55
CA LEU A 13 1.27 -26.51 6.37
C LEU A 13 1.67 -26.49 7.86
N ARG A 14 0.88 -25.85 8.69
CA ARG A 14 0.94 -25.92 10.15
C ARG A 14 -0.33 -26.59 10.69
N PRO A 15 -0.23 -27.78 11.37
CA PRO A 15 0.98 -28.58 11.57
C PRO A 15 1.56 -29.15 10.27
N GLU A 16 2.82 -29.60 10.31
CA GLU A 16 3.51 -30.14 9.14
C GLU A 16 2.74 -31.32 8.51
N PHE A 17 2.55 -31.23 7.19
CA PHE A 17 1.89 -32.28 6.40
C PHE A 17 2.90 -33.22 5.74
N TYR A 18 4.05 -32.69 5.28
CA TYR A 18 5.13 -33.46 4.69
C TYR A 18 6.36 -33.47 5.61
N GLY A 19 7.01 -34.64 5.75
CA GLY A 19 8.31 -34.74 6.39
C GLY A 19 9.38 -33.91 5.68
N GLY A 20 10.39 -33.44 6.44
CA GLY A 20 11.52 -32.70 5.89
C GLY A 20 11.25 -31.22 5.59
N THR A 21 10.10 -30.68 6.00
CA THR A 21 9.74 -29.28 5.76
C THR A 21 10.20 -28.31 6.87
N ARG A 22 10.94 -28.79 7.88
CA ARG A 22 11.40 -28.00 9.03
C ARG A 22 12.07 -26.67 8.62
N HIS A 23 12.97 -26.68 7.65
CA HIS A 23 13.66 -25.45 7.23
C HIS A 23 12.74 -24.45 6.53
N ILE A 24 11.67 -24.91 5.88
CA ILE A 24 10.64 -24.06 5.31
C ILE A 24 9.83 -23.41 6.42
N GLN A 25 9.52 -24.16 7.47
CA GLN A 25 8.83 -23.65 8.68
C GLN A 25 9.68 -22.58 9.39
N GLU A 26 11.00 -22.80 9.48
CA GLU A 26 11.94 -21.82 10.03
C GLU A 26 11.92 -20.51 9.23
N VAL A 27 11.97 -20.57 7.90
CA VAL A 27 11.91 -19.39 7.02
C VAL A 27 10.55 -18.67 7.16
N TRP A 28 9.46 -19.44 7.21
CA TRP A 28 8.11 -18.87 7.43
C TRP A 28 8.03 -18.14 8.75
N SER A 29 8.40 -18.78 9.86
CA SER A 29 8.40 -18.18 11.19
C SER A 29 9.31 -16.95 11.27
N MET A 30 10.49 -16.99 10.62
CA MET A 30 11.39 -15.85 10.54
C MET A 30 10.76 -14.67 9.81
N ALA A 31 10.04 -14.90 8.71
CA ALA A 31 9.36 -13.82 7.98
C ALA A 31 8.26 -13.17 8.82
N GLU A 32 7.48 -13.96 9.56
CA GLU A 32 6.45 -13.44 10.47
C GLU A 32 7.05 -12.67 11.64
N GLU A 33 8.14 -13.18 12.23
CA GLU A 33 8.85 -12.49 13.31
C GLU A 33 9.42 -11.14 12.84
N LEU A 34 10.07 -11.11 11.68
CA LEU A 34 10.56 -9.86 11.10
C LEU A 34 9.41 -8.89 10.81
N GLY A 35 8.26 -9.40 10.35
CA GLY A 35 7.06 -8.59 10.16
C GLY A 35 6.58 -7.96 11.47
N ARG A 36 6.50 -8.73 12.56
CA ARG A 36 6.16 -8.21 13.89
C ARG A 36 7.13 -7.11 14.34
N GLN A 37 8.43 -7.34 14.18
CA GLN A 37 9.46 -6.37 14.56
C GLN A 37 9.39 -5.07 13.75
N VAL A 38 9.22 -5.17 12.43
CA VAL A 38 9.19 -4.01 11.51
C VAL A 38 7.99 -3.12 11.79
N PHE A 39 6.83 -3.72 12.07
CA PHE A 39 5.56 -2.99 12.22
C PHE A 39 5.13 -2.77 13.67
N GLY A 40 5.83 -3.37 14.63
CA GLY A 40 5.46 -3.30 16.05
C GLY A 40 4.12 -3.97 16.35
N ALA A 41 3.84 -5.10 15.69
CA ALA A 41 2.62 -5.86 15.85
C ALA A 41 2.85 -7.14 16.66
N GLU A 42 1.81 -7.62 17.37
CA GLU A 42 1.86 -8.88 18.12
C GLU A 42 1.66 -10.10 17.20
N PHE A 43 0.85 -9.95 16.16
CA PHE A 43 0.58 -10.97 15.15
C PHE A 43 0.96 -10.48 13.75
N CYS A 44 1.52 -11.38 12.96
CA CYS A 44 1.85 -11.15 11.55
C CYS A 44 1.60 -12.42 10.75
N SER A 45 0.80 -12.33 9.69
CA SER A 45 0.66 -13.38 8.68
C SER A 45 1.25 -12.93 7.35
N VAL A 46 2.14 -13.74 6.80
CA VAL A 46 2.71 -13.57 5.45
C VAL A 46 2.08 -14.53 4.43
N ALA A 47 1.04 -15.24 4.83
CA ALA A 47 0.35 -16.21 3.98
C ALA A 47 -0.38 -15.59 2.75
N PRO A 48 -0.98 -14.39 2.83
CA PRO A 48 -1.73 -13.84 1.70
C PRO A 48 -0.87 -13.70 0.43
N LEU A 49 -1.40 -14.17 -0.71
CA LEU A 49 -0.69 -14.12 -2.00
C LEU A 49 -0.66 -12.71 -2.63
N SER A 50 -1.49 -11.80 -2.13
CA SER A 50 -1.55 -10.40 -2.55
C SER A 50 -2.21 -9.54 -1.48
N GLY A 51 -2.09 -8.20 -1.60
CA GLY A 51 -2.87 -7.28 -0.77
C GLY A 51 -4.38 -7.44 -0.94
N HIS A 52 -4.84 -7.78 -2.15
CA HIS A 52 -6.25 -8.10 -2.43
C HIS A 52 -6.75 -9.29 -1.58
N VAL A 53 -5.99 -10.40 -1.58
CA VAL A 53 -6.31 -11.58 -0.75
C VAL A 53 -6.21 -11.23 0.74
N ALA A 54 -5.22 -10.46 1.15
CA ALA A 54 -5.10 -10.00 2.53
C ALA A 54 -6.34 -9.20 2.99
N LEU A 55 -6.85 -8.30 2.14
CA LEU A 55 -8.07 -7.54 2.43
C LEU A 55 -9.31 -8.45 2.52
N MET A 56 -9.46 -9.41 1.60
CA MET A 56 -10.55 -10.39 1.68
C MET A 56 -10.49 -11.20 2.97
N MET A 57 -9.30 -11.66 3.39
CA MET A 57 -9.10 -12.41 4.63
C MET A 57 -9.43 -11.57 5.86
N ALA A 58 -8.97 -10.32 5.92
CA ALA A 58 -9.24 -9.40 7.02
C ALA A 58 -10.75 -9.12 7.17
N LEU A 59 -11.43 -8.83 6.06
CA LEU A 59 -12.87 -8.60 6.05
C LEU A 59 -13.66 -9.86 6.44
N TYR A 60 -13.27 -11.02 5.93
CA TYR A 60 -13.93 -12.28 6.27
C TYR A 60 -13.77 -12.66 7.75
N ALA A 61 -12.64 -12.31 8.38
CA ALA A 61 -12.40 -12.56 9.80
C ALA A 61 -13.17 -11.59 10.72
N SER A 62 -13.46 -10.36 10.24
CA SER A 62 -14.01 -9.28 11.05
C SER A 62 -15.49 -8.96 10.80
N VAL A 63 -16.03 -9.29 9.62
CA VAL A 63 -17.39 -8.92 9.22
C VAL A 63 -18.26 -10.15 9.07
N PRO A 64 -19.44 -10.22 9.71
CA PRO A 64 -20.35 -11.34 9.55
C PRO A 64 -20.97 -11.37 8.13
N ARG A 65 -21.42 -12.54 7.71
CA ARG A 65 -22.12 -12.68 6.41
C ARG A 65 -23.37 -11.77 6.38
N GLY A 66 -23.55 -11.05 5.28
CA GLY A 66 -24.61 -10.04 5.15
C GLY A 66 -24.29 -8.72 5.86
N GLY A 67 -23.07 -8.57 6.39
CA GLY A 67 -22.62 -7.37 7.08
C GLY A 67 -22.47 -6.16 6.16
N LYS A 68 -22.20 -5.02 6.79
CA LYS A 68 -22.00 -3.72 6.15
C LYS A 68 -20.57 -3.26 6.38
N ILE A 69 -19.93 -2.73 5.34
CA ILE A 69 -18.62 -2.08 5.44
C ILE A 69 -18.71 -0.63 4.98
N ALA A 70 -17.86 0.23 5.54
CA ALA A 70 -17.62 1.58 5.05
C ALA A 70 -16.21 1.64 4.45
N CYS A 71 -16.01 2.35 3.33
CA CYS A 71 -14.70 2.49 2.71
C CYS A 71 -14.56 3.83 1.99
N VAL A 72 -13.31 4.21 1.68
CA VAL A 72 -13.01 5.33 0.77
C VAL A 72 -13.62 5.02 -0.60
N ASP A 73 -14.26 6.01 -1.23
CA ASP A 73 -14.99 5.80 -2.49
C ASP A 73 -14.05 5.27 -3.59
N PRO A 74 -14.29 4.05 -4.12
CA PRO A 74 -13.53 3.51 -5.24
C PRO A 74 -13.59 4.36 -6.51
N GLY A 75 -14.66 5.14 -6.68
CA GLY A 75 -14.83 6.05 -7.82
C GLY A 75 -13.96 7.30 -7.76
N PHE A 76 -13.33 7.59 -6.63
CA PHE A 76 -12.51 8.79 -6.42
C PHE A 76 -11.03 8.46 -6.17
N ALA A 77 -10.70 8.01 -4.97
CA ALA A 77 -9.31 7.70 -4.59
C ALA A 77 -9.15 6.30 -4.02
N GLY A 78 -10.26 5.65 -3.65
CA GLY A 78 -10.33 4.37 -2.98
C GLY A 78 -9.81 3.20 -3.82
N TYR A 79 -9.80 2.05 -3.22
CA TYR A 79 -9.39 0.82 -3.90
C TYR A 79 -10.55 0.26 -4.74
N PRO A 80 -10.40 0.09 -6.07
CA PRO A 80 -11.47 -0.40 -6.94
C PRO A 80 -12.03 -1.78 -6.55
N GLY A 81 -11.25 -2.61 -5.86
CA GLY A 81 -11.69 -3.90 -5.35
C GLY A 81 -12.76 -3.82 -4.25
N LEU A 82 -13.01 -2.64 -3.68
CA LEU A 82 -14.08 -2.40 -2.71
C LEU A 82 -15.36 -1.85 -3.32
N ASP A 83 -15.44 -1.75 -4.64
CA ASP A 83 -16.70 -1.43 -5.29
C ASP A 83 -17.73 -2.55 -5.09
N VAL A 84 -19.01 -2.18 -5.13
CA VAL A 84 -20.13 -3.07 -4.70
C VAL A 84 -20.16 -4.42 -5.43
N ASP A 85 -19.76 -4.45 -6.70
CA ASP A 85 -19.74 -5.63 -7.56
C ASP A 85 -18.42 -6.45 -7.49
N LYS A 86 -17.51 -6.13 -6.58
CA LYS A 86 -16.20 -6.79 -6.43
C LYS A 86 -16.11 -7.61 -5.13
N ILE A 87 -15.12 -7.34 -4.27
CA ILE A 87 -14.95 -8.04 -2.98
C ILE A 87 -16.25 -8.06 -2.16
N PRO A 88 -16.99 -6.95 -2.02
CA PRO A 88 -18.22 -6.96 -1.25
C PRO A 88 -19.26 -7.96 -1.79
N GLN A 89 -19.45 -8.04 -3.10
CA GLN A 89 -20.33 -9.02 -3.71
C GLN A 89 -19.87 -10.45 -3.43
N VAL A 90 -18.57 -10.73 -3.57
CA VAL A 90 -18.00 -12.08 -3.32
C VAL A 90 -18.20 -12.51 -1.87
N LEU A 91 -18.05 -11.58 -0.92
CA LEU A 91 -18.18 -11.87 0.51
C LEU A 91 -19.61 -11.71 1.04
N GLY A 92 -20.52 -11.18 0.24
CA GLY A 92 -21.93 -10.95 0.61
C GLY A 92 -22.11 -9.75 1.52
N TYR A 93 -21.36 -8.65 1.32
CA TYR A 93 -21.43 -7.43 2.11
C TYR A 93 -22.11 -6.29 1.38
N SER A 94 -22.78 -5.41 2.14
CA SER A 94 -23.19 -4.09 1.67
C SER A 94 -22.09 -3.06 1.93
N VAL A 95 -22.04 -2.02 1.09
CA VAL A 95 -20.99 -0.99 1.13
C VAL A 95 -21.60 0.38 1.28
N ILE A 96 -21.02 1.20 2.15
CA ILE A 96 -21.22 2.64 2.19
C ILE A 96 -19.89 3.34 1.91
N LYS A 97 -19.96 4.48 1.23
CA LYS A 97 -18.79 5.27 0.86
C LYS A 97 -18.57 6.37 1.88
N LEU A 98 -17.34 6.48 2.40
CA LEU A 98 -16.97 7.56 3.30
C LEU A 98 -16.96 8.90 2.54
N PRO A 99 -17.42 9.97 3.16
CA PRO A 99 -17.39 11.30 2.54
C PRO A 99 -15.96 11.81 2.39
N GLU A 100 -15.67 12.42 1.26
CA GLU A 100 -14.34 12.89 0.89
C GLU A 100 -14.36 14.37 0.50
N LYS A 101 -13.28 15.06 0.88
CA LYS A 101 -13.06 16.47 0.54
C LYS A 101 -11.57 16.72 0.33
N GLU A 102 -11.20 17.31 -0.81
CA GLU A 102 -9.80 17.68 -1.12
C GLU A 102 -8.79 16.53 -0.96
N MET A 103 -9.13 15.33 -1.42
CA MET A 103 -8.33 14.09 -1.31
C MET A 103 -8.11 13.62 0.14
N CYS A 104 -8.96 14.04 1.06
CA CYS A 104 -9.04 13.59 2.45
C CYS A 104 -10.44 13.06 2.74
N ILE A 105 -10.56 12.23 3.76
CA ILE A 105 -11.88 11.93 4.36
C ILE A 105 -12.36 13.19 5.09
N ASP A 106 -13.61 13.59 4.87
CA ASP A 106 -14.26 14.61 5.69
C ASP A 106 -14.60 13.99 7.05
N VAL A 107 -13.81 14.32 8.07
CA VAL A 107 -13.84 13.65 9.37
C VAL A 107 -15.19 13.86 10.07
N GLU A 108 -15.73 15.06 10.06
CA GLU A 108 -16.97 15.38 10.76
C GLU A 108 -18.14 14.62 10.14
N GLU A 109 -18.28 14.68 8.83
CA GLU A 109 -19.32 13.97 8.09
C GLU A 109 -19.14 12.45 8.16
N ALA A 110 -17.88 11.94 8.13
CA ALA A 110 -17.59 10.52 8.25
C ALA A 110 -17.95 9.96 9.63
N VAL A 111 -17.63 10.67 10.71
CA VAL A 111 -18.00 10.28 12.08
C VAL A 111 -19.52 10.25 12.25
N GLU A 112 -20.24 11.27 11.74
CA GLU A 112 -21.71 11.30 11.76
C GLU A 112 -22.31 10.12 10.99
N MET A 113 -21.82 9.87 9.78
CA MET A 113 -22.28 8.77 8.94
C MET A 113 -22.01 7.40 9.61
N VAL A 114 -20.80 7.17 10.10
CA VAL A 114 -20.41 5.90 10.76
C VAL A 114 -21.24 5.69 12.02
N SER A 115 -21.51 6.73 12.81
CA SER A 115 -22.37 6.67 14.01
C SER A 115 -23.79 6.25 13.66
N ARG A 116 -24.36 6.78 12.57
CA ARG A 116 -25.72 6.47 12.12
C ARG A 116 -25.81 5.07 11.49
N GLU A 117 -24.89 4.76 10.61
CA GLU A 117 -24.92 3.54 9.78
C GLU A 117 -24.36 2.29 10.48
N LYS A 118 -23.51 2.47 11.46
CA LYS A 118 -22.84 1.42 12.27
C LYS A 118 -22.31 0.25 11.43
N PRO A 119 -21.41 0.52 10.45
CA PRO A 119 -20.82 -0.56 9.66
C PRO A 119 -20.03 -1.52 10.56
N HIS A 120 -20.03 -2.82 10.24
CA HIS A 120 -19.25 -3.82 10.97
C HIS A 120 -17.73 -3.60 10.84
N ALA A 121 -17.29 -3.06 9.69
CA ALA A 121 -15.92 -2.63 9.50
C ALA A 121 -15.85 -1.29 8.75
N VAL A 122 -14.88 -0.45 9.14
CA VAL A 122 -14.45 0.73 8.40
C VAL A 122 -13.09 0.42 7.78
N VAL A 123 -13.00 0.47 6.44
CA VAL A 123 -11.77 0.22 5.70
C VAL A 123 -11.13 1.55 5.32
N LEU A 124 -10.01 1.86 5.93
CA LEU A 124 -9.19 3.04 5.66
C LEU A 124 -8.02 2.65 4.77
N GLY A 125 -7.81 3.39 3.69
CA GLY A 125 -6.78 3.15 2.70
C GLY A 125 -7.30 3.44 1.30
N ALA A 126 -6.41 3.88 0.44
CA ALA A 126 -6.77 4.34 -0.89
C ALA A 126 -5.70 3.98 -1.93
N SER A 127 -6.09 3.92 -3.21
CA SER A 127 -5.17 3.79 -4.34
C SER A 127 -4.38 5.07 -4.58
N LEU A 128 -4.99 6.23 -4.33
CA LEU A 128 -4.33 7.52 -4.27
C LEU A 128 -4.42 8.06 -2.84
N ILE A 129 -3.31 8.01 -2.12
CA ILE A 129 -3.21 8.41 -0.72
C ILE A 129 -2.12 9.47 -0.56
N LEU A 130 -2.51 10.74 -0.54
CA LEU A 130 -1.59 11.86 -0.40
C LEU A 130 -1.40 12.26 1.06
N TYR A 131 -2.44 12.10 1.88
CA TYR A 131 -2.50 12.58 3.26
C TYR A 131 -2.85 11.45 4.22
N PRO A 132 -2.52 11.58 5.52
CA PRO A 132 -2.94 10.63 6.55
C PRO A 132 -4.47 10.45 6.59
N MET A 133 -4.88 9.22 6.94
CA MET A 133 -6.28 8.87 7.16
C MET A 133 -6.67 9.13 8.63
N PRO A 134 -7.92 9.50 8.94
CA PRO A 134 -8.39 9.78 10.31
C PRO A 134 -8.65 8.48 11.10
N VAL A 135 -7.57 7.75 11.41
CA VAL A 135 -7.69 6.43 12.06
C VAL A 135 -8.23 6.58 13.48
N GLN A 136 -7.66 7.49 14.26
CA GLN A 136 -8.02 7.64 15.66
C GLN A 136 -9.47 8.08 15.82
N GLU A 137 -9.90 9.11 15.07
CA GLU A 137 -11.24 9.67 15.16
C GLU A 137 -12.31 8.64 14.79
N LEU A 138 -12.06 7.83 13.76
CA LEU A 138 -12.99 6.80 13.33
C LEU A 138 -12.93 5.56 14.24
N ALA A 139 -11.77 5.18 14.77
CA ALA A 139 -11.62 4.07 15.68
C ALA A 139 -12.40 4.29 16.98
N GLU A 140 -12.32 5.48 17.58
CA GLU A 140 -13.09 5.83 18.78
C GLU A 140 -14.60 5.63 18.56
N MET A 141 -15.13 6.06 17.42
CA MET A 141 -16.54 5.89 17.06
C MET A 141 -16.89 4.42 16.81
N VAL A 142 -16.06 3.71 16.00
CA VAL A 142 -16.30 2.34 15.56
C VAL A 142 -16.28 1.37 16.73
N HIS A 143 -15.32 1.51 17.62
CA HIS A 143 -15.19 0.66 18.82
C HIS A 143 -16.36 0.88 19.78
N GLY A 144 -16.93 2.08 19.82
CA GLY A 144 -18.09 2.40 20.69
C GLY A 144 -19.34 1.54 20.44
N TYR A 145 -19.46 0.91 19.26
CA TYR A 145 -20.55 -0.05 18.95
C TYR A 145 -20.05 -1.45 18.60
N GLY A 146 -18.76 -1.74 18.79
CA GLY A 146 -18.17 -3.07 18.57
C GLY A 146 -17.81 -3.38 17.12
N GLY A 147 -17.66 -2.38 16.26
CA GLY A 147 -17.13 -2.50 14.90
C GLY A 147 -15.61 -2.64 14.89
N VAL A 148 -15.03 -2.78 13.71
CA VAL A 148 -13.59 -3.00 13.45
C VAL A 148 -13.04 -1.98 12.47
N VAL A 149 -11.85 -1.45 12.73
CA VAL A 149 -11.12 -0.61 11.78
C VAL A 149 -10.04 -1.42 11.08
N VAL A 150 -10.13 -1.50 9.75
CA VAL A 150 -9.16 -2.18 8.87
C VAL A 150 -8.38 -1.11 8.12
N TYR A 151 -7.06 -1.06 8.28
CA TYR A 151 -6.20 -0.15 7.56
C TYR A 151 -5.47 -0.86 6.42
N ASP A 152 -5.82 -0.54 5.17
CA ASP A 152 -5.10 -1.01 3.98
C ASP A 152 -3.92 -0.09 3.67
N ALA A 153 -2.75 -0.48 4.17
CA ALA A 153 -1.50 0.22 3.96
C ALA A 153 -0.86 -0.05 2.59
N SER A 154 -1.49 -0.75 1.66
CA SER A 154 -0.85 -1.24 0.43
C SER A 154 -0.01 -0.19 -0.30
N HIS A 155 -0.45 1.05 -0.40
CA HIS A 155 0.29 2.12 -1.04
C HIS A 155 1.32 2.80 -0.14
N VAL A 156 1.18 2.70 1.17
CA VAL A 156 2.06 3.38 2.15
C VAL A 156 2.82 2.42 3.07
N LEU A 157 2.71 1.11 2.85
CA LEU A 157 3.29 0.09 3.72
C LEU A 157 4.78 0.31 4.02
N GLY A 158 5.58 0.71 3.01
CA GLY A 158 6.99 1.01 3.20
C GLY A 158 7.25 2.29 4.00
N LEU A 159 6.32 3.25 3.97
CA LEU A 159 6.41 4.49 4.73
C LEU A 159 5.99 4.28 6.19
N VAL A 160 4.99 3.43 6.42
CA VAL A 160 4.58 2.97 7.76
C VAL A 160 5.72 2.18 8.40
N ALA A 161 6.30 1.21 7.67
CA ALA A 161 7.44 0.44 8.13
C ALA A 161 8.66 1.32 8.49
N GLY A 162 8.90 2.38 7.73
CA GLY A 162 9.96 3.36 8.01
C GLY A 162 9.62 4.39 9.09
N GLY A 163 8.41 4.39 9.62
CA GLY A 163 7.96 5.28 10.68
C GLY A 163 7.87 6.76 10.27
N VAL A 164 7.61 7.06 8.99
CA VAL A 164 7.54 8.44 8.46
C VAL A 164 6.17 8.84 7.95
N PHE A 165 5.20 7.93 8.04
CA PHE A 165 3.81 8.20 7.71
C PHE A 165 2.95 8.02 8.98
N GLN A 166 1.90 7.21 8.93
CA GLN A 166 1.07 6.89 10.10
C GLN A 166 1.58 5.65 10.85
N GLN A 167 1.04 5.43 12.03
CA GLN A 167 1.22 4.21 12.83
C GLN A 167 -0.17 3.59 13.10
N PRO A 168 -0.86 3.01 12.09
CA PRO A 168 -2.28 2.70 12.17
C PRO A 168 -2.66 1.82 13.38
N LEU A 169 -1.86 0.80 13.71
CA LEU A 169 -2.13 -0.07 14.87
C LEU A 169 -2.04 0.68 16.21
N LYS A 170 -1.24 1.75 16.29
CA LYS A 170 -1.16 2.60 17.49
C LYS A 170 -2.24 3.68 17.52
N GLU A 171 -2.76 4.02 16.36
CA GLU A 171 -3.82 5.02 16.18
C GLU A 171 -5.21 4.40 16.35
N GLY A 172 -5.31 3.07 16.53
CA GLY A 172 -6.57 2.38 16.82
C GLY A 172 -7.07 1.46 15.70
N ALA A 173 -6.32 1.23 14.62
CA ALA A 173 -6.69 0.22 13.66
C ALA A 173 -6.55 -1.19 14.29
N ASP A 174 -7.58 -2.01 14.16
CA ASP A 174 -7.60 -3.39 14.67
C ASP A 174 -6.80 -4.33 13.78
N ILE A 175 -6.88 -4.12 12.47
CA ILE A 175 -6.12 -4.86 11.46
C ILE A 175 -5.40 -3.86 10.55
N MET A 176 -4.11 -4.06 10.35
CA MET A 176 -3.37 -3.43 9.28
C MET A 176 -2.95 -4.49 8.27
N LEU A 177 -3.09 -4.20 6.98
CA LEU A 177 -2.67 -5.10 5.92
C LEU A 177 -2.01 -4.33 4.77
N GLY A 178 -1.40 -5.04 3.84
CA GLY A 178 -0.89 -4.36 2.66
C GLY A 178 -0.25 -5.27 1.63
N SER A 179 -0.07 -4.72 0.43
CA SER A 179 0.73 -5.30 -0.64
C SER A 179 2.21 -5.10 -0.35
N THR A 180 3.02 -6.15 -0.50
CA THR A 180 4.45 -6.12 -0.16
C THR A 180 5.37 -5.64 -1.28
N HIS A 181 4.84 -5.22 -2.44
CA HIS A 181 5.60 -4.92 -3.66
C HIS A 181 5.40 -3.50 -4.21
N LYS A 182 4.74 -2.61 -3.46
CA LYS A 182 4.49 -1.21 -3.88
C LYS A 182 5.49 -0.28 -3.21
N SER A 183 5.07 0.53 -2.24
CA SER A 183 5.99 1.37 -1.46
C SER A 183 6.94 0.54 -0.58
N PHE A 184 6.49 -0.62 -0.12
CA PHE A 184 7.36 -1.65 0.45
C PHE A 184 8.03 -2.41 -0.70
N PHE A 185 9.36 -2.50 -0.70
CA PHE A 185 10.15 -3.02 -1.82
C PHE A 185 10.35 -4.55 -1.79
N GLY A 186 9.35 -5.29 -1.31
CA GLY A 186 9.35 -6.75 -1.28
C GLY A 186 8.84 -7.40 -2.58
N PRO A 187 8.74 -8.73 -2.60
CA PRO A 187 8.11 -9.46 -3.69
C PRO A 187 6.60 -9.22 -3.73
N GLN A 188 5.95 -9.57 -4.83
CA GLN A 188 4.49 -9.61 -4.87
C GLN A 188 3.96 -10.52 -3.77
N GLY A 189 2.97 -10.02 -3.03
CA GLY A 189 2.37 -10.72 -1.90
C GLY A 189 1.55 -9.78 -1.04
N GLY A 190 1.02 -10.32 0.04
CA GLY A 190 0.31 -9.58 1.09
C GLY A 190 0.88 -9.87 2.47
N ILE A 191 0.57 -8.99 3.41
CA ILE A 191 0.85 -9.12 4.83
C ILE A 191 -0.39 -8.69 5.62
N ILE A 192 -0.67 -9.35 6.72
CA ILE A 192 -1.72 -8.96 7.69
C ILE A 192 -1.09 -8.86 9.08
N LEU A 193 -1.45 -7.82 9.80
CA LEU A 193 -0.90 -7.47 11.11
C LEU A 193 -2.06 -7.08 12.04
N THR A 194 -2.03 -7.54 13.28
CA THR A 194 -3.00 -7.14 14.32
C THR A 194 -2.40 -7.29 15.71
N ASN A 195 -2.99 -6.58 16.68
CA ASN A 195 -2.71 -6.73 18.10
C ASN A 195 -3.90 -7.37 18.85
N ASP A 196 -5.00 -7.71 18.16
CA ASP A 196 -6.15 -8.42 18.72
C ASP A 196 -6.00 -9.94 18.51
N THR A 197 -5.82 -10.68 19.59
CA THR A 197 -5.66 -12.14 19.58
C THR A 197 -6.85 -12.86 18.94
N ARG A 198 -8.08 -12.37 19.13
CA ARG A 198 -9.29 -12.99 18.55
C ARG A 198 -9.35 -12.82 17.04
N LEU A 199 -8.90 -11.66 16.55
CA LEU A 199 -8.79 -11.42 15.10
C LEU A 199 -7.65 -12.24 14.50
N ALA A 200 -6.52 -12.36 15.20
CA ALA A 200 -5.40 -13.22 14.79
C ALA A 200 -5.85 -14.69 14.63
N GLU A 201 -6.52 -15.26 15.63
CA GLU A 201 -7.06 -16.62 15.59
C GLU A 201 -8.02 -16.82 14.42
N LYS A 202 -8.97 -15.90 14.22
CA LYS A 202 -9.90 -15.96 13.07
C LYS A 202 -9.19 -15.85 11.72
N ILE A 203 -8.15 -15.03 11.61
CA ILE A 203 -7.36 -14.91 10.39
C ILE A 203 -6.65 -16.24 10.10
N GLU A 204 -6.01 -16.86 11.11
CA GLU A 204 -5.32 -18.14 10.95
C GLU A 204 -6.29 -19.27 10.56
N GLU A 205 -7.40 -19.44 11.29
CA GLU A 205 -8.43 -20.44 11.00
C GLU A 205 -9.03 -20.35 9.60
N ASN A 206 -9.12 -19.12 9.07
CA ASN A 206 -9.70 -18.87 7.76
C ASN A 206 -8.67 -18.83 6.62
N THR A 207 -7.38 -18.87 6.90
CA THR A 207 -6.32 -18.75 5.89
C THR A 207 -6.35 -19.93 4.94
N PHE A 208 -6.09 -21.16 5.46
CA PHE A 208 -5.94 -22.34 4.62
C PHE A 208 -7.29 -22.91 4.19
N HIS A 209 -7.31 -23.38 2.97
CA HIS A 209 -8.46 -23.98 2.27
C HIS A 209 -9.66 -23.04 2.03
N LYS A 210 -9.64 -21.78 2.54
CA LYS A 210 -10.62 -20.76 2.18
C LYS A 210 -10.07 -19.71 1.22
N PHE A 211 -8.87 -19.20 1.48
CA PHE A 211 -8.25 -18.15 0.68
C PHE A 211 -6.91 -18.56 0.07
N VAL A 212 -6.19 -19.45 0.74
CA VAL A 212 -4.86 -19.90 0.34
C VAL A 212 -4.77 -21.41 0.56
N ASP A 213 -4.10 -22.12 -0.33
CA ASP A 213 -3.70 -23.51 -0.15
C ASP A 213 -2.18 -23.61 -0.03
N ASN A 214 -1.46 -22.90 -0.89
CA ASN A 214 0.00 -22.84 -0.87
C ASN A 214 0.49 -21.39 -0.86
N ILE A 215 1.34 -21.05 0.11
CA ILE A 215 1.80 -19.67 0.35
C ILE A 215 3.03 -19.26 -0.48
N HIS A 216 3.54 -20.12 -1.36
CA HIS A 216 4.70 -19.87 -2.22
C HIS A 216 5.95 -19.49 -1.42
N PHE A 217 6.65 -20.48 -0.87
CA PHE A 217 7.75 -20.27 0.09
C PHE A 217 8.97 -19.52 -0.47
N ASN A 218 9.23 -19.57 -1.77
CA ASN A 218 10.22 -18.73 -2.42
C ASN A 218 9.89 -17.22 -2.28
N ARG A 219 8.60 -16.89 -2.35
CA ARG A 219 8.10 -15.53 -2.08
C ARG A 219 8.29 -15.16 -0.61
N VAL A 220 7.97 -16.07 0.32
CA VAL A 220 8.13 -15.84 1.77
C VAL A 220 9.61 -15.60 2.10
N ALA A 221 10.52 -16.38 1.54
CA ALA A 221 11.96 -16.19 1.70
C ALA A 221 12.44 -14.82 1.16
N ALA A 222 11.94 -14.42 -0.02
CA ALA A 222 12.25 -13.09 -0.56
C ALA A 222 11.65 -11.95 0.29
N LEU A 223 10.48 -12.17 0.88
CA LEU A 223 9.86 -11.20 1.80
C LEU A 223 10.65 -11.08 3.09
N ALA A 224 11.16 -12.18 3.65
CA ALA A 224 12.02 -12.15 4.84
C ALA A 224 13.27 -11.29 4.62
N VAL A 225 13.92 -11.40 3.45
CA VAL A 225 15.05 -10.52 3.07
C VAL A 225 14.61 -9.06 3.02
N ALA A 226 13.48 -8.76 2.36
CA ALA A 226 13.00 -7.38 2.25
C ALA A 226 12.59 -6.79 3.61
N LEU A 227 12.03 -7.60 4.51
CA LEU A 227 11.71 -7.19 5.89
C LEU A 227 12.98 -6.87 6.68
N ASP A 228 14.04 -7.67 6.56
CA ASP A 228 15.32 -7.38 7.22
C ASP A 228 15.99 -6.12 6.66
N GLU A 229 15.96 -5.92 5.34
CA GLU A 229 16.42 -4.67 4.71
C GLU A 229 15.60 -3.46 5.21
N MET A 230 14.28 -3.61 5.30
CA MET A 230 13.39 -2.54 5.81
C MET A 230 13.66 -2.24 7.29
N ARG A 231 13.88 -3.27 8.11
CA ARG A 231 14.25 -3.11 9.51
C ARG A 231 15.56 -2.30 9.68
N LYS A 232 16.54 -2.54 8.81
CA LYS A 232 17.86 -1.86 8.85
C LYS A 232 17.83 -0.45 8.25
N HIS A 233 17.12 -0.27 7.14
CA HIS A 233 17.21 0.91 6.29
C HIS A 233 15.90 1.65 6.09
N GLY A 234 14.77 1.12 6.60
CA GLY A 234 13.43 1.60 6.32
C GLY A 234 13.22 3.08 6.63
N LYS A 235 13.68 3.54 7.78
CA LYS A 235 13.56 4.97 8.17
C LYS A 235 14.23 5.89 7.15
N MET A 236 15.47 5.59 6.78
CA MET A 236 16.23 6.40 5.83
C MET A 236 15.60 6.35 4.43
N TYR A 237 15.19 5.17 3.98
CA TYR A 237 14.49 4.99 2.71
C TYR A 237 13.19 5.79 2.66
N ALA A 238 12.32 5.59 3.63
CA ALA A 238 10.99 6.21 3.67
C ALA A 238 11.08 7.75 3.79
N THR A 239 12.00 8.27 4.62
CA THR A 239 12.26 9.71 4.68
C THR A 239 12.65 10.27 3.31
N ARG A 240 13.59 9.62 2.62
CA ARG A 240 14.02 10.05 1.30
C ARG A 240 12.91 9.94 0.24
N VAL A 241 12.05 8.93 0.33
CA VAL A 241 10.88 8.77 -0.56
C VAL A 241 9.95 9.98 -0.45
N VAL A 242 9.60 10.38 0.77
CA VAL A 242 8.70 11.52 1.02
C VAL A 242 9.36 12.85 0.62
N GLU A 243 10.64 13.05 0.94
CA GLU A 243 11.41 14.22 0.50
C GLU A 243 11.42 14.35 -1.03
N ASN A 244 11.68 13.23 -1.72
CA ASN A 244 11.67 13.19 -3.18
C ASN A 244 10.29 13.50 -3.75
N ALA A 245 9.20 13.01 -3.16
CA ALA A 245 7.85 13.29 -3.58
C ALA A 245 7.52 14.79 -3.47
N LYS A 246 7.83 15.41 -2.33
CA LYS A 246 7.65 16.85 -2.13
C LYS A 246 8.48 17.66 -3.12
N THR A 247 9.77 17.33 -3.28
CA THR A 247 10.65 18.01 -4.24
C THR A 247 10.19 17.85 -5.69
N LEU A 248 9.66 16.67 -6.06
CA LEU A 248 9.10 16.44 -7.39
C LEU A 248 7.88 17.34 -7.63
N ALA A 249 6.93 17.39 -6.68
CA ALA A 249 5.74 18.23 -6.78
C ALA A 249 6.10 19.71 -6.91
N GLU A 250 6.97 20.24 -6.06
CA GLU A 250 7.47 21.62 -6.14
C GLU A 250 8.15 21.93 -7.48
N SER A 251 8.93 20.95 -7.99
CA SER A 251 9.65 21.12 -9.27
C SER A 251 8.72 21.08 -10.45
N LEU A 252 7.66 20.27 -10.42
CA LEU A 252 6.59 20.24 -11.42
C LEU A 252 5.84 21.59 -11.46
N GLU A 253 5.49 22.15 -10.28
CA GLU A 253 4.85 23.47 -10.21
C GLU A 253 5.76 24.57 -10.77
N LYS A 254 7.04 24.57 -10.42
CA LYS A 254 8.05 25.51 -11.00
C LYS A 254 8.21 25.35 -12.51
N ALA A 255 7.96 24.18 -13.03
CA ALA A 255 7.99 23.89 -14.47
C ALA A 255 6.65 24.21 -15.18
N GLY A 256 5.69 24.84 -14.49
CA GLY A 256 4.42 25.29 -15.07
C GLY A 256 3.28 24.28 -15.02
N LEU A 257 3.50 23.10 -14.42
CA LEU A 257 2.46 22.09 -14.21
C LEU A 257 1.69 22.37 -12.91
N LYS A 258 0.55 21.70 -12.73
CA LYS A 258 -0.34 21.94 -11.57
C LYS A 258 -0.51 20.67 -10.73
N PRO A 259 0.50 20.25 -9.97
CA PRO A 259 0.31 19.13 -9.04
C PRO A 259 -0.76 19.47 -8.00
N PHE A 260 -1.56 18.48 -7.66
CA PHE A 260 -2.57 18.65 -6.63
C PHE A 260 -1.94 19.07 -5.30
N ARG A 261 -2.56 20.01 -4.63
CA ARG A 261 -2.26 20.38 -3.24
C ARG A 261 -3.51 20.90 -2.55
N ASN A 262 -3.59 20.70 -1.25
CA ASN A 262 -4.56 21.34 -0.37
C ASN A 262 -3.85 22.17 0.72
N ARG A 263 -4.55 22.58 1.78
CA ARG A 263 -3.97 23.33 2.89
C ARG A 263 -2.81 22.64 3.62
N LEU A 264 -2.70 21.29 3.50
CA LEU A 264 -1.64 20.49 4.11
C LEU A 264 -0.38 20.41 3.23
N GLY A 265 -0.42 20.93 2.01
CA GLY A 265 0.68 20.84 1.03
C GLY A 265 0.42 19.84 -0.09
N TYR A 266 1.46 19.33 -0.74
CA TYR A 266 1.33 18.43 -1.89
C TYR A 266 1.07 16.98 -1.48
N THR A 267 1.87 16.46 -0.55
CA THR A 267 1.79 15.05 -0.15
C THR A 267 2.58 14.77 1.14
N PHE A 268 2.14 13.79 1.89
CA PHE A 268 2.87 13.13 2.99
C PHE A 268 3.34 11.73 2.59
N SER A 269 2.95 11.28 1.39
CA SER A 269 3.28 9.93 0.89
C SER A 269 4.38 9.97 -0.19
N HIS A 270 4.48 8.89 -0.94
CA HIS A 270 5.37 8.77 -2.09
C HIS A 270 4.73 9.25 -3.39
N GLN A 271 3.44 9.58 -3.37
CA GLN A 271 2.67 9.90 -4.56
C GLN A 271 2.62 11.41 -4.83
N VAL A 272 2.73 11.76 -6.10
CA VAL A 272 2.51 13.11 -6.63
C VAL A 272 1.44 13.00 -7.72
N TYR A 273 0.39 13.78 -7.64
CA TYR A 273 -0.78 13.70 -8.50
C TYR A 273 -0.95 14.96 -9.35
N LEU A 274 -1.13 14.78 -10.65
CA LEU A 274 -1.54 15.83 -11.58
C LEU A 274 -3.00 15.58 -11.98
N PRO A 275 -3.95 16.42 -11.53
CA PRO A 275 -5.40 16.19 -11.69
C PRO A 275 -5.88 16.57 -13.10
N TYR A 276 -5.62 15.73 -14.07
CA TYR A 276 -6.19 15.83 -15.41
C TYR A 276 -7.58 15.19 -15.48
N GLN A 277 -8.42 15.67 -16.42
CA GLN A 277 -9.67 14.96 -16.75
C GLN A 277 -9.34 13.59 -17.37
N VAL A 278 -10.26 12.62 -17.27
CA VAL A 278 -10.01 11.22 -17.65
C VAL A 278 -9.49 11.08 -19.09
N GLU A 279 -10.12 11.79 -20.04
CA GLU A 279 -9.75 11.76 -21.46
C GLU A 279 -8.36 12.39 -21.70
N GLU A 280 -8.06 13.44 -20.97
CA GLU A 280 -6.80 14.16 -21.01
C GLU A 280 -5.68 13.36 -20.37
N ALA A 281 -5.97 12.72 -19.22
CA ALA A 281 -5.02 11.91 -18.48
C ALA A 281 -4.45 10.75 -19.31
N ALA A 282 -5.29 10.04 -20.06
CA ALA A 282 -4.85 8.97 -20.96
C ALA A 282 -3.91 9.50 -22.06
N HIS A 283 -4.20 10.68 -22.62
CA HIS A 283 -3.35 11.33 -23.62
C HIS A 283 -2.00 11.75 -23.03
N VAL A 284 -2.00 12.36 -21.85
CA VAL A 284 -0.79 12.75 -21.10
C VAL A 284 0.09 11.53 -20.82
N CYS A 285 -0.49 10.43 -20.32
CA CYS A 285 0.26 9.19 -20.07
C CYS A 285 0.89 8.63 -21.34
N ASN A 286 0.19 8.67 -22.48
CA ASN A 286 0.72 8.21 -23.77
C ASN A 286 1.91 9.08 -24.25
N ILE A 287 1.85 10.41 -24.06
CA ILE A 287 2.98 11.31 -24.35
C ILE A 287 4.18 10.94 -23.48
N LEU A 288 3.98 10.76 -22.19
CA LEU A 288 5.03 10.41 -21.23
C LEU A 288 5.66 9.05 -21.56
N GLU A 289 4.85 8.02 -21.83
CA GLU A 289 5.33 6.69 -22.21
C GLU A 289 6.17 6.72 -23.48
N LYS A 290 5.74 7.45 -24.52
CA LYS A 290 6.52 7.67 -25.74
C LYS A 290 7.88 8.32 -25.48
N ASN A 291 8.02 9.00 -24.36
CA ASN A 291 9.25 9.64 -23.89
C ASN A 291 9.99 8.79 -22.82
N HIS A 292 9.63 7.52 -22.64
CA HIS A 292 10.18 6.62 -21.63
C HIS A 292 10.03 7.13 -20.19
N ILE A 293 8.96 7.89 -19.92
CA ILE A 293 8.56 8.34 -18.59
C ILE A 293 7.27 7.60 -18.23
N ILE A 294 7.31 6.79 -17.19
CA ILE A 294 6.19 5.95 -16.80
C ILE A 294 5.36 6.63 -15.70
N ALA A 295 4.07 6.78 -15.97
CA ALA A 295 3.05 7.18 -15.01
C ALA A 295 1.84 6.26 -15.16
N ASP A 296 0.91 6.27 -14.21
CA ASP A 296 -0.38 5.59 -14.40
C ASP A 296 -1.37 6.47 -15.19
N ILE A 297 -2.48 5.86 -15.63
CA ILE A 297 -3.51 6.53 -16.44
C ILE A 297 -4.14 7.73 -15.68
N GLY A 298 -4.11 7.75 -14.35
CA GLY A 298 -4.53 8.89 -13.54
C GLY A 298 -3.49 10.00 -13.41
N VAL A 299 -2.35 9.92 -14.12
CA VAL A 299 -1.20 10.84 -14.04
C VAL A 299 -0.68 11.00 -12.61
N ARG A 300 -0.47 9.88 -11.98
CA ARG A 300 0.13 9.77 -10.65
C ARG A 300 1.58 9.28 -10.78
N PHE A 301 2.51 9.96 -10.13
CA PHE A 301 3.91 9.58 -10.05
C PHE A 301 4.23 9.03 -8.66
N GLY A 302 5.06 7.99 -8.60
CA GLY A 302 5.58 7.42 -7.36
C GLY A 302 7.10 7.54 -7.28
N THR A 303 7.63 7.92 -6.12
CA THR A 303 9.07 8.13 -5.92
C THR A 303 9.80 6.95 -5.30
N CYS A 304 9.11 5.83 -5.01
CA CYS A 304 9.70 4.68 -4.33
C CYS A 304 10.83 4.04 -5.13
N GLU A 305 10.62 3.71 -6.42
CA GLU A 305 11.62 3.02 -7.23
C GLU A 305 12.84 3.91 -7.49
N VAL A 306 12.63 5.16 -7.88
CA VAL A 306 13.73 6.09 -8.16
C VAL A 306 14.57 6.37 -6.90
N THR A 307 13.93 6.39 -5.72
CA THR A 307 14.63 6.49 -4.44
C THR A 307 15.44 5.22 -4.15
N ARG A 308 14.84 4.03 -4.35
CA ARG A 308 15.53 2.74 -4.20
C ARG A 308 16.74 2.62 -5.12
N ARG A 309 16.73 3.30 -6.26
CA ARG A 309 17.87 3.41 -7.20
C ARG A 309 18.88 4.49 -6.81
N GLY A 310 18.64 5.26 -5.75
CA GLY A 310 19.57 6.27 -5.22
C GLY A 310 19.40 7.67 -5.81
N MET A 311 18.28 7.95 -6.47
CA MET A 311 17.94 9.31 -6.90
C MET A 311 17.51 10.16 -5.68
N GLY A 312 17.85 11.44 -5.71
CA GLY A 312 17.51 12.43 -4.67
C GLY A 312 16.93 13.70 -5.26
N SER A 313 16.83 14.75 -4.45
CA SER A 313 16.19 16.02 -4.80
C SER A 313 16.66 16.63 -6.11
N LYS A 314 17.98 16.57 -6.42
CA LYS A 314 18.52 17.05 -7.69
C LYS A 314 17.90 16.33 -8.90
N GLN A 315 17.72 15.01 -8.80
CA GLN A 315 17.13 14.20 -9.85
C GLN A 315 15.62 14.45 -9.97
N MET A 316 14.94 14.74 -8.88
CA MET A 316 13.51 15.12 -8.90
C MET A 316 13.29 16.38 -9.75
N GLY A 317 14.15 17.39 -9.63
CA GLY A 317 14.12 18.57 -10.49
C GLY A 317 14.39 18.26 -11.97
N GLN A 318 15.31 17.32 -12.25
CA GLN A 318 15.58 16.87 -13.63
C GLN A 318 14.38 16.11 -14.22
N ILE A 319 13.76 15.22 -13.43
CA ILE A 319 12.56 14.47 -13.83
C ILE A 319 11.41 15.44 -14.12
N ALA A 320 11.14 16.40 -13.24
CA ALA A 320 10.09 17.40 -13.44
C ALA A 320 10.28 18.19 -14.74
N LYS A 321 11.53 18.60 -15.03
CA LYS A 321 11.86 19.29 -16.29
C LYS A 321 11.60 18.42 -17.52
N LEU A 322 11.98 17.13 -17.47
CA LEU A 322 11.73 16.20 -18.58
C LEU A 322 10.24 15.96 -18.79
N ILE A 323 9.45 15.85 -17.71
CA ILE A 323 7.99 15.72 -17.78
C ILE A 323 7.40 16.96 -18.48
N ALA A 324 7.75 18.17 -18.03
CA ALA A 324 7.23 19.40 -18.63
C ALA A 324 7.60 19.52 -20.10
N LEU A 325 8.85 19.31 -20.48
CA LEU A 325 9.30 19.35 -21.87
C LEU A 325 8.59 18.33 -22.75
N ALA A 326 8.36 17.10 -22.26
CA ALA A 326 7.62 16.09 -23.00
C ALA A 326 6.17 16.51 -23.26
N LEU A 327 5.52 17.11 -22.26
CA LEU A 327 4.15 17.61 -22.39
C LEU A 327 4.05 18.85 -23.31
N ASP A 328 5.11 19.64 -23.42
CA ASP A 328 5.25 20.74 -24.39
C ASP A 328 5.61 20.26 -25.81
N GLY A 329 5.69 18.93 -26.02
CA GLY A 329 5.91 18.32 -27.33
C GLY A 329 7.39 18.05 -27.70
N ALA A 330 8.33 18.22 -26.78
CA ALA A 330 9.73 17.89 -27.01
C ALA A 330 9.98 16.36 -26.93
N ASP A 331 10.90 15.85 -27.76
CA ASP A 331 11.42 14.48 -27.64
C ASP A 331 12.53 14.43 -26.58
N VAL A 332 12.23 13.87 -25.41
CA VAL A 332 13.16 13.76 -24.27
C VAL A 332 13.63 12.33 -24.00
N LYS A 333 13.34 11.37 -24.90
CA LYS A 333 13.68 9.94 -24.69
C LYS A 333 15.13 9.72 -24.33
N LYS A 334 16.04 10.31 -25.09
CA LYS A 334 17.48 10.14 -24.88
C LYS A 334 17.91 10.66 -23.51
N ASP A 335 17.35 11.76 -23.06
CA ASP A 335 17.68 12.37 -21.77
C ASP A 335 17.10 11.55 -20.63
N ALA A 336 15.87 11.05 -20.76
CA ALA A 336 15.23 10.16 -19.77
C ALA A 336 16.05 8.87 -19.60
N VAL A 337 16.43 8.21 -20.69
CA VAL A 337 17.28 7.00 -20.67
C VAL A 337 18.66 7.31 -20.10
N THR A 338 19.26 8.44 -20.47
CA THR A 338 20.58 8.84 -19.95
C THR A 338 20.54 9.07 -18.45
N LEU A 339 19.48 9.72 -17.94
CA LEU A 339 19.29 9.92 -16.52
C LEU A 339 19.12 8.57 -15.78
N ALA A 340 18.21 7.71 -16.25
CA ALA A 340 17.94 6.41 -15.64
C ALA A 340 19.20 5.52 -15.59
N ASN A 341 20.02 5.51 -16.64
CA ASN A 341 21.22 4.70 -16.75
C ASN A 341 22.33 5.07 -15.75
N ARG A 342 22.28 6.24 -15.13
CA ARG A 342 23.21 6.65 -14.06
C ARG A 342 22.87 6.01 -12.71
N PHE A 343 21.66 5.45 -12.55
CA PHE A 343 21.11 4.96 -11.28
C PHE A 343 20.67 3.50 -11.41
N LYS A 344 21.62 2.59 -11.68
CA LYS A 344 21.35 1.15 -11.87
C LYS A 344 21.48 0.33 -10.59
N SER A 345 22.19 0.84 -9.61
CA SER A 345 22.43 0.11 -8.34
C SER A 345 21.23 0.25 -7.41
N ILE A 346 20.84 -0.86 -6.81
CA ILE A 346 19.85 -0.87 -5.71
C ILE A 346 20.54 -0.36 -4.45
N LYS A 347 19.84 0.50 -3.71
CA LYS A 347 20.26 1.05 -2.41
C LYS A 347 19.34 0.50 -1.31
N TYR A 348 19.75 0.73 -0.07
CA TYR A 348 18.99 0.27 1.10
C TYR A 348 18.89 -1.26 1.20
N THR A 349 20.00 -1.94 0.89
CA THR A 349 20.16 -3.40 0.96
C THR A 349 21.14 -3.79 2.06
#